data_d68721e14ce5ce335ae1f4d7763154b6
#
_entry.id   d68721e14ce5ce335ae1f4d7763154b6
#
_cell.length_a   1.000
_cell.length_b   1.000
_cell.length_c   1.000
_cell.angle_alpha   90.00
_cell.angle_beta   90.00
_cell.angle_gamma   90.00
#
_symmetry.space_group_name_H-M   'P 1'
#
loop_
_entity.id
_entity.type
_entity.pdbx_description
1 polymer ?
#
loop_
_entity_poly.entity_id
_entity_poly.type
_entity_poly.pdbx_seq_one_letter_code
_entity_poly.pdbx_strand_id
1 'polypeptide(L)'
;NGNRVCPGVKGATNWMSQTFNPATGLLTLIALEQCDVFTSSSKEPEPKKSFSGGGARPTPQDVGQHFVRAFDPKTGKRVWEYPLTGAGEMWAGTVGTKTGVIFFGDDDGHAVAVDGKTGRNLWHYNVGEMLYASPITYAVDGKQYFAIASSTAIWTFGLFEPVKPVAVPKI
;
A
#
# COMPACT_ATOMS: atom_id res chain seq x y z
N ASN A 1 -5.41 33.53 2.61
CA ASN A 1 -5.95 32.77 1.50
C ASN A 1 -4.83 31.93 0.89
N GLY A 2 -5.10 30.74 0.49
CA GLY A 2 -4.14 29.82 -0.16
C GLY A 2 -4.73 29.30 -1.46
N ASN A 3 -3.91 28.57 -2.24
CA ASN A 3 -4.32 27.95 -3.48
C ASN A 3 -4.49 26.42 -3.26
N ARG A 4 -5.61 25.85 -3.76
CA ARG A 4 -5.83 24.43 -3.79
C ARG A 4 -5.00 23.81 -4.91
N VAL A 5 -4.21 22.80 -4.57
CA VAL A 5 -3.30 22.10 -5.48
C VAL A 5 -3.48 20.59 -5.30
N CYS A 6 -3.50 19.86 -6.41
CA CYS A 6 -3.54 18.41 -6.44
C CYS A 6 -2.39 17.87 -7.31
N PRO A 7 -1.66 16.85 -6.89
CA PRO A 7 -1.75 16.22 -5.57
C PRO A 7 -1.32 17.17 -4.44
N GLY A 8 -1.75 16.86 -3.22
CA GLY A 8 -1.39 17.60 -2.02
C GLY A 8 0.07 17.39 -1.59
N VAL A 9 0.42 17.85 -0.37
CA VAL A 9 1.79 17.81 0.17
C VAL A 9 2.37 16.41 0.27
N LYS A 10 1.53 15.39 0.41
CA LYS A 10 1.94 13.98 0.44
C LYS A 10 2.32 13.42 -0.94
N GLY A 11 2.02 14.14 -2.02
CA GLY A 11 2.23 13.68 -3.40
C GLY A 11 1.14 12.72 -3.88
N ALA A 12 1.23 12.29 -5.14
CA ALA A 12 0.35 11.26 -5.73
C ALA A 12 0.81 9.84 -5.36
N THR A 13 2.06 9.66 -5.04
CA THR A 13 2.70 8.50 -4.40
C THR A 13 3.90 9.03 -3.62
N ASN A 14 4.42 8.26 -2.69
CA ASN A 14 5.50 8.71 -1.82
C ASN A 14 6.54 7.59 -1.64
N TRP A 15 7.19 7.50 -0.48
CA TRP A 15 8.27 6.56 -0.16
C TRP A 15 7.84 5.09 -0.08
N MET A 16 6.55 4.79 -0.11
CA MET A 16 6.03 3.42 -0.03
C MET A 16 6.62 2.54 -1.12
N SER A 17 6.95 1.29 -0.79
CA SER A 17 7.55 0.37 -1.75
C SER A 17 6.62 0.12 -2.93
N GLN A 18 7.18 0.22 -4.13
CA GLN A 18 6.52 -0.08 -5.39
C GLN A 18 7.00 -1.43 -5.89
N THR A 19 6.19 -2.11 -6.67
CA THR A 19 6.52 -3.42 -7.23
C THR A 19 6.47 -3.39 -8.75
N PHE A 20 7.60 -3.64 -9.42
CA PHE A 20 7.58 -4.09 -10.80
C PHE A 20 7.53 -5.61 -10.81
N ASN A 21 6.52 -6.19 -11.48
CA ASN A 21 6.38 -7.63 -11.60
C ASN A 21 6.70 -8.08 -13.02
N PRO A 22 7.82 -8.81 -13.24
CA PRO A 22 8.21 -9.27 -14.58
C PRO A 22 7.21 -10.23 -15.23
N ALA A 23 6.44 -11.00 -14.45
CA ALA A 23 5.45 -11.94 -14.97
C ALA A 23 4.25 -11.22 -15.61
N THR A 24 3.90 -10.04 -15.10
CA THR A 24 2.79 -9.23 -15.64
C THR A 24 3.29 -8.08 -16.53
N GLY A 25 4.55 -7.66 -16.38
CA GLY A 25 5.12 -6.47 -17.02
C GLY A 25 4.59 -5.16 -16.44
N LEU A 26 3.91 -5.19 -15.29
CA LEU A 26 3.26 -4.03 -14.68
C LEU A 26 4.04 -3.49 -13.48
N LEU A 27 4.00 -2.17 -13.31
CA LEU A 27 4.43 -1.46 -12.11
C LEU A 27 3.20 -1.21 -11.23
N THR A 28 3.23 -1.73 -10.01
CA THR A 28 2.16 -1.55 -9.00
C THR A 28 2.63 -0.64 -7.90
N LEU A 29 1.82 0.31 -7.51
CA LEU A 29 2.12 1.31 -6.48
C LEU A 29 0.86 1.72 -5.71
N ILE A 30 1.07 2.31 -4.52
CA ILE A 30 0.02 3.01 -3.78
C ILE A 30 -0.13 4.41 -4.36
N ALA A 31 -1.34 4.78 -4.73
CA ALA A 31 -1.70 6.09 -5.25
C ALA A 31 -2.58 6.86 -4.25
N LEU A 32 -2.27 8.14 -4.07
CA LEU A 32 -2.98 9.05 -3.19
C LEU A 32 -3.67 10.13 -4.05
N GLU A 33 -4.98 10.28 -3.89
CA GLU A 33 -5.75 11.35 -4.51
C GLU A 33 -6.27 12.30 -3.42
N GLN A 34 -5.39 13.15 -2.94
CA GLN A 34 -5.68 14.17 -1.93
C GLN A 34 -5.18 15.51 -2.43
N CYS A 35 -5.92 16.57 -2.14
CA CYS A 35 -5.54 17.93 -2.46
C CYS A 35 -5.33 18.72 -1.16
N ASP A 36 -4.43 19.68 -1.20
CA ASP A 36 -4.18 20.59 -0.09
C ASP A 36 -4.28 22.04 -0.51
N VAL A 37 -4.57 22.90 0.46
CA VAL A 37 -4.46 24.35 0.30
C VAL A 37 -3.07 24.77 0.75
N PHE A 38 -2.27 25.26 -0.20
CA PHE A 38 -0.94 25.76 0.05
C PHE A 38 -0.97 27.26 0.31
N THR A 39 -0.23 27.68 1.31
CA THR A 39 -0.05 29.11 1.66
C THR A 39 1.43 29.46 1.66
N SER A 40 1.77 30.66 1.25
CA SER A 40 3.12 31.21 1.37
C SER A 40 3.30 31.97 2.68
N SER A 41 4.52 32.04 3.18
CA SER A 41 4.92 32.87 4.31
C SER A 41 5.84 34.00 3.83
N SER A 42 5.62 35.20 4.35
CA SER A 42 6.54 36.34 4.16
C SER A 42 7.69 36.36 5.16
N LYS A 43 7.77 35.37 6.06
CA LYS A 43 8.87 35.29 7.02
C LYS A 43 10.17 34.92 6.31
N GLU A 44 11.27 35.55 6.73
CA GLU A 44 12.60 35.14 6.28
C GLU A 44 13.10 33.90 7.02
N PRO A 45 13.92 33.05 6.37
CA PRO A 45 14.55 31.92 7.03
C PRO A 45 15.48 32.36 8.17
N GLU A 46 15.38 31.70 9.32
CA GLU A 46 16.27 31.89 10.44
C GLU A 46 17.31 30.77 10.53
N PRO A 47 18.61 31.09 10.79
CA PRO A 47 19.61 30.05 10.95
C PRO A 47 19.22 29.01 12.00
N LYS A 48 19.44 27.71 11.72
CA LYS A 48 19.17 26.58 12.61
C LYS A 48 17.68 26.33 12.94
N LYS A 49 16.75 27.05 12.30
CA LYS A 49 15.32 26.76 12.40
C LYS A 49 14.80 26.14 11.12
N SER A 50 13.85 25.21 11.27
CA SER A 50 13.14 24.65 10.11
C SER A 50 12.31 25.75 9.44
N PHE A 51 12.39 25.81 8.11
CA PHE A 51 11.65 26.78 7.31
C PHE A 51 11.10 26.13 6.05
N SER A 52 9.79 26.12 5.90
CA SER A 52 9.07 25.53 4.76
C SER A 52 8.56 26.57 3.75
N GLY A 53 8.77 27.85 3.98
CA GLY A 53 8.29 28.93 3.10
C GLY A 53 6.78 29.15 3.13
N GLY A 54 6.05 28.38 3.93
CA GLY A 54 4.60 28.44 4.04
C GLY A 54 4.02 27.21 4.72
N GLY A 55 2.79 26.87 4.39
CA GLY A 55 2.10 25.71 4.93
C GLY A 55 1.23 25.02 3.88
N ALA A 56 0.88 23.78 4.18
CA ALA A 56 -0.12 23.01 3.46
C ALA A 56 -1.12 22.47 4.47
N ARG A 57 -2.39 22.46 4.09
CA ARG A 57 -3.45 21.89 4.91
C ARG A 57 -4.47 21.18 4.03
N PRO A 58 -4.97 20.00 4.43
CA PRO A 58 -6.08 19.35 3.72
C PRO A 58 -7.32 20.24 3.79
N THR A 59 -8.16 20.14 2.76
CA THR A 59 -9.49 20.76 2.80
C THR A 59 -10.48 19.79 3.42
N PRO A 60 -11.47 20.23 4.20
CA PRO A 60 -12.47 19.35 4.79
C PRO A 60 -13.27 18.54 3.76
N GLN A 61 -13.33 19.02 2.52
CA GLN A 61 -14.03 18.38 1.42
C GLN A 61 -13.18 17.32 0.69
N ASP A 62 -11.87 17.37 0.85
CA ASP A 62 -10.92 16.43 0.22
C ASP A 62 -10.43 15.40 1.25
N VAL A 63 -11.31 14.46 1.62
CA VAL A 63 -10.96 13.36 2.53
C VAL A 63 -9.84 12.48 1.99
N GLY A 64 -9.55 12.61 0.71
CA GLY A 64 -8.57 11.79 0.01
C GLY A 64 -9.13 10.41 -0.36
N GLN A 65 -8.62 9.87 -1.44
CA GLN A 65 -8.88 8.50 -1.86
C GLN A 65 -7.53 7.78 -2.07
N HIS A 66 -7.49 6.52 -1.67
CA HIS A 66 -6.29 5.71 -1.75
C HIS A 66 -6.56 4.49 -2.61
N PHE A 67 -5.57 4.14 -3.42
CA PHE A 67 -5.69 3.03 -4.37
C PHE A 67 -4.38 2.26 -4.45
N VAL A 68 -4.47 0.98 -4.71
CA VAL A 68 -3.37 0.25 -5.36
C VAL A 68 -3.62 0.33 -6.86
N ARG A 69 -2.66 0.86 -7.61
CA ARG A 69 -2.76 1.02 -9.07
C ARG A 69 -1.64 0.27 -9.77
N ALA A 70 -1.98 -0.36 -10.88
CA ALA A 70 -0.99 -0.93 -11.78
C ALA A 70 -0.94 -0.16 -13.10
N PHE A 71 0.27 0.11 -13.53
CA PHE A 71 0.57 0.83 -14.75
C PHE A 71 1.42 -0.02 -15.69
N ASP A 72 1.17 0.10 -16.98
CA ASP A 72 2.13 -0.32 -18.00
C ASP A 72 3.26 0.72 -18.05
N PRO A 73 4.51 0.38 -17.67
CA PRO A 73 5.60 1.34 -17.62
C PRO A 73 6.05 1.82 -19.00
N LYS A 74 5.68 1.11 -20.08
CA LYS A 74 6.03 1.50 -21.46
C LYS A 74 5.11 2.61 -21.97
N THR A 75 3.85 2.61 -21.57
CA THR A 75 2.83 3.53 -22.07
C THR A 75 2.36 4.54 -21.03
N GLY A 76 2.66 4.31 -19.74
CA GLY A 76 2.15 5.09 -18.63
C GLY A 76 0.65 4.88 -18.36
N LYS A 77 -0.01 3.98 -19.09
CA LYS A 77 -1.45 3.73 -18.92
C LYS A 77 -1.73 2.93 -17.65
N ARG A 78 -2.75 3.37 -16.90
CA ARG A 78 -3.32 2.58 -15.81
C ARG A 78 -4.05 1.38 -16.39
N VAL A 79 -3.68 0.17 -15.92
CA VAL A 79 -4.26 -1.10 -16.36
C VAL A 79 -5.40 -1.52 -15.45
N TRP A 80 -5.19 -1.41 -14.13
CA TRP A 80 -6.22 -1.69 -13.14
C TRP A 80 -6.02 -0.82 -11.89
N GLU A 81 -7.07 -0.81 -11.06
CA GLU A 81 -7.13 -0.06 -9.81
C GLU A 81 -7.89 -0.88 -8.77
N TYR A 82 -7.39 -0.89 -7.53
CA TYR A 82 -8.01 -1.50 -6.38
C TYR A 82 -8.21 -0.39 -5.32
N PRO A 83 -9.45 -0.03 -4.96
CA PRO A 83 -9.69 0.97 -3.93
C PRO A 83 -9.29 0.41 -2.56
N LEU A 84 -8.61 1.23 -1.77
CA LEU A 84 -8.26 0.91 -0.39
C LEU A 84 -9.32 1.49 0.55
N THR A 85 -9.57 0.79 1.64
CA THR A 85 -10.48 1.21 2.71
C THR A 85 -9.71 1.92 3.81
N GLY A 86 -10.45 2.69 4.63
CA GLY A 86 -9.88 3.50 5.71
C GLY A 86 -9.77 4.98 5.36
N ALA A 87 -9.80 5.79 6.41
CA ALA A 87 -9.71 7.26 6.31
C ALA A 87 -8.30 7.78 6.65
N GLY A 88 -7.34 6.88 6.83
CA GLY A 88 -6.03 7.19 7.32
C GLY A 88 -5.03 7.63 6.27
N GLU A 89 -3.80 7.68 6.69
CA GLU A 89 -2.64 8.00 5.86
C GLU A 89 -2.01 6.72 5.36
N MET A 90 -2.33 6.31 4.15
CA MET A 90 -1.83 5.08 3.55
C MET A 90 -0.31 5.11 3.40
N TRP A 91 0.39 4.40 4.26
CA TRP A 91 1.86 4.29 4.26
C TRP A 91 2.37 2.89 3.92
N ALA A 92 1.48 1.89 3.77
CA ALA A 92 1.85 0.56 3.35
C ALA A 92 2.39 0.56 1.92
N GLY A 93 3.31 -0.38 1.66
CA GLY A 93 3.83 -0.60 0.31
C GLY A 93 3.20 -1.81 -0.35
N THR A 94 3.74 -2.17 -1.52
CA THR A 94 3.37 -3.38 -2.25
C THR A 94 4.55 -4.33 -2.36
N VAL A 95 4.30 -5.64 -2.43
CA VAL A 95 5.29 -6.65 -2.79
C VAL A 95 4.69 -7.67 -3.76
N GLY A 96 5.45 -8.04 -4.78
CA GLY A 96 5.04 -9.00 -5.80
C GLY A 96 5.76 -10.34 -5.69
N THR A 97 5.06 -11.42 -6.02
CA THR A 97 5.65 -12.74 -6.16
C THR A 97 6.03 -13.02 -7.61
N LYS A 98 6.90 -14.02 -7.83
CA LYS A 98 7.28 -14.50 -9.16
C LYS A 98 6.06 -14.94 -10.00
N THR A 99 5.01 -15.44 -9.35
CA THR A 99 3.79 -15.95 -9.99
C THR A 99 2.77 -14.84 -10.32
N GLY A 100 3.05 -13.59 -9.97
CA GLY A 100 2.19 -12.45 -10.31
C GLY A 100 1.17 -12.07 -9.24
N VAL A 101 1.26 -12.61 -8.02
CA VAL A 101 0.44 -12.14 -6.89
C VAL A 101 1.06 -10.89 -6.31
N ILE A 102 0.25 -9.88 -6.03
CA ILE A 102 0.66 -8.65 -5.35
C ILE A 102 0.02 -8.62 -3.96
N PHE A 103 0.84 -8.38 -2.93
CA PHE A 103 0.42 -8.20 -1.54
C PHE A 103 0.58 -6.76 -1.10
N PHE A 104 -0.34 -6.30 -0.26
CA PHE A 104 -0.30 -4.99 0.40
C PHE A 104 -1.16 -5.01 1.69
N GLY A 105 -1.07 -3.93 2.47
CA GLY A 105 -1.96 -3.67 3.59
C GLY A 105 -2.82 -2.43 3.37
N ASP A 106 -3.82 -2.23 4.21
CA ASP A 106 -4.62 -1.00 4.25
C ASP A 106 -4.79 -0.42 5.66
N ASP A 107 -5.38 0.78 5.72
CA ASP A 107 -5.58 1.51 6.98
C ASP A 107 -6.68 0.90 7.87
N ASP A 108 -7.58 0.08 7.32
CA ASP A 108 -8.58 -0.66 8.08
C ASP A 108 -8.06 -2.01 8.61
N GLY A 109 -6.77 -2.28 8.38
CA GLY A 109 -6.11 -3.47 8.89
C GLY A 109 -6.25 -4.71 8.03
N HIS A 110 -6.58 -4.57 6.74
CA HIS A 110 -6.62 -5.71 5.85
C HIS A 110 -5.25 -5.97 5.22
N ALA A 111 -4.74 -7.18 5.42
CA ALA A 111 -3.71 -7.76 4.58
C ALA A 111 -4.39 -8.34 3.34
N VAL A 112 -3.98 -7.93 2.16
CA VAL A 112 -4.67 -8.22 0.89
C VAL A 112 -3.72 -8.85 -0.10
N ALA A 113 -4.22 -9.82 -0.87
CA ALA A 113 -3.57 -10.39 -2.03
C ALA A 113 -4.46 -10.22 -3.27
N VAL A 114 -3.89 -9.69 -4.35
CA VAL A 114 -4.58 -9.53 -5.63
C VAL A 114 -3.82 -10.22 -6.77
N ASP A 115 -4.55 -10.58 -7.81
CA ASP A 115 -3.97 -10.95 -9.09
C ASP A 115 -3.30 -9.72 -9.71
N GLY A 116 -1.98 -9.76 -9.89
CA GLY A 116 -1.19 -8.62 -10.34
C GLY A 116 -1.45 -8.21 -11.79
N LYS A 117 -2.12 -9.05 -12.59
CA LYS A 117 -2.50 -8.72 -13.97
C LYS A 117 -3.82 -7.97 -14.05
N THR A 118 -4.76 -8.26 -13.14
CA THR A 118 -6.15 -7.80 -13.21
C THR A 118 -6.60 -6.95 -12.03
N GLY A 119 -5.87 -6.95 -10.92
CA GLY A 119 -6.28 -6.32 -9.67
C GLY A 119 -7.40 -7.06 -8.92
N ARG A 120 -7.83 -8.24 -9.41
CA ARG A 120 -8.88 -9.03 -8.78
C ARG A 120 -8.42 -9.52 -7.41
N ASN A 121 -9.24 -9.30 -6.37
CA ASN A 121 -9.01 -9.81 -5.03
C ASN A 121 -8.93 -11.34 -5.06
N LEU A 122 -7.87 -11.89 -4.48
CA LEU A 122 -7.64 -13.32 -4.32
C LEU A 122 -7.84 -13.75 -2.86
N TRP A 123 -7.44 -12.89 -1.93
CA TRP A 123 -7.51 -13.16 -0.51
C TRP A 123 -7.38 -11.87 0.28
N HIS A 124 -8.00 -11.83 1.45
CA HIS A 124 -7.77 -10.79 2.45
C HIS A 124 -7.97 -11.35 3.86
N TYR A 125 -7.33 -10.71 4.83
CA TYR A 125 -7.48 -11.02 6.24
C TYR A 125 -7.38 -9.72 7.06
N ASN A 126 -8.36 -9.47 7.91
CA ASN A 126 -8.32 -8.30 8.79
C ASN A 126 -7.58 -8.64 10.08
N VAL A 127 -6.50 -7.91 10.36
CA VAL A 127 -5.68 -8.09 11.57
C VAL A 127 -6.15 -7.21 12.74
N GLY A 128 -7.12 -6.31 12.50
CA GLY A 128 -7.67 -5.41 13.50
C GLY A 128 -6.82 -4.19 13.83
N GLU A 129 -5.71 -3.98 13.11
CA GLU A 129 -4.80 -2.85 13.29
C GLU A 129 -4.32 -2.34 11.93
N MET A 130 -4.11 -1.04 11.81
CA MET A 130 -3.57 -0.43 10.59
C MET A 130 -2.24 -1.05 10.17
N LEU A 131 -2.08 -1.31 8.88
CA LEU A 131 -0.89 -1.91 8.29
C LEU A 131 -0.10 -0.84 7.53
N TYR A 132 0.93 -0.28 8.18
CA TYR A 132 1.73 0.83 7.64
C TYR A 132 3.03 0.41 6.97
N ALA A 133 3.49 -0.81 7.21
CA ALA A 133 4.79 -1.23 6.71
C ALA A 133 4.71 -1.71 5.26
N SER A 134 5.83 -1.56 4.56
CA SER A 134 6.02 -2.27 3.31
C SER A 134 6.10 -3.76 3.59
N PRO A 135 5.27 -4.59 2.92
CA PRO A 135 5.29 -6.03 3.10
C PRO A 135 6.55 -6.66 2.53
N ILE A 136 6.85 -7.87 3.00
CA ILE A 136 7.91 -8.72 2.45
C ILE A 136 7.40 -10.11 2.14
N THR A 137 8.07 -10.81 1.23
CA THR A 137 7.94 -12.26 1.07
C THR A 137 9.27 -12.93 1.35
N TYR A 138 9.24 -14.11 1.96
CA TYR A 138 10.42 -14.91 2.24
C TYR A 138 10.08 -16.40 2.19
N ALA A 139 11.09 -17.26 2.22
CA ALA A 139 10.90 -18.70 2.25
C ALA A 139 11.70 -19.33 3.38
N VAL A 140 11.11 -20.31 4.07
CA VAL A 140 11.74 -21.16 5.07
C VAL A 140 11.42 -22.60 4.72
N ASP A 141 12.44 -23.45 4.61
CA ASP A 141 12.30 -24.88 4.25
C ASP A 141 11.45 -25.12 2.99
N GLY A 142 11.64 -24.25 1.97
CA GLY A 142 10.91 -24.33 0.71
C GLY A 142 9.47 -23.81 0.74
N LYS A 143 8.98 -23.38 1.90
CA LYS A 143 7.64 -22.78 2.06
C LYS A 143 7.72 -21.26 1.97
N GLN A 144 6.86 -20.67 1.16
CA GLN A 144 6.76 -19.23 1.02
C GLN A 144 5.83 -18.62 2.07
N TYR A 145 6.26 -17.50 2.61
CA TYR A 145 5.50 -16.67 3.56
C TYR A 145 5.39 -15.24 3.05
N PHE A 146 4.33 -14.59 3.45
CA PHE A 146 4.10 -13.16 3.34
C PHE A 146 4.08 -12.57 4.75
N ALA A 147 4.81 -11.48 4.98
CA ALA A 147 4.80 -10.81 6.27
C ALA A 147 4.62 -9.30 6.10
N ILE A 148 3.88 -8.71 7.04
CA ILE A 148 3.62 -7.28 7.11
C ILE A 148 3.52 -6.84 8.58
N ALA A 149 4.07 -5.67 8.92
CA ALA A 149 3.98 -5.14 10.27
C ALA A 149 2.76 -4.21 10.42
N SER A 150 2.09 -4.33 11.56
CA SER A 150 1.16 -3.34 12.09
C SER A 150 1.88 -2.44 13.11
N SER A 151 1.12 -1.62 13.84
CA SER A 151 1.67 -0.78 14.90
C SER A 151 2.30 -1.58 16.06
N THR A 152 1.77 -2.77 16.36
CA THR A 152 2.15 -3.54 17.55
C THR A 152 2.66 -4.95 17.25
N ALA A 153 2.49 -5.47 16.03
CA ALA A 153 2.81 -6.85 15.69
C ALA A 153 3.38 -6.99 14.27
N ILE A 154 4.07 -8.10 14.06
CA ILE A 154 4.43 -8.59 12.72
C ILE A 154 3.54 -9.78 12.40
N TRP A 155 2.71 -9.62 11.39
CA TRP A 155 1.80 -10.64 10.91
C TRP A 155 2.46 -11.46 9.81
N THR A 156 2.42 -12.77 9.96
CA THR A 156 2.99 -13.69 8.97
C THR A 156 1.93 -14.67 8.50
N PHE A 157 1.81 -14.79 7.19
CA PHE A 157 0.85 -15.67 6.53
C PHE A 157 1.59 -16.68 5.66
N GLY A 158 1.15 -17.93 5.69
CA GLY A 158 1.62 -19.00 4.83
C GLY A 158 0.45 -19.70 4.15
N LEU A 159 0.73 -20.45 3.10
CA LEU A 159 -0.29 -21.29 2.49
C LEU A 159 -0.69 -22.40 3.46
N PHE A 160 -2.01 -22.58 3.60
CA PHE A 160 -2.54 -23.69 4.39
C PHE A 160 -2.23 -25.02 3.70
N GLU A 161 -1.56 -25.92 4.43
CA GLU A 161 -1.43 -27.31 4.00
C GLU A 161 -2.55 -28.11 4.65
N PRO A 162 -3.42 -28.78 3.87
CA PRO A 162 -4.45 -29.63 4.44
C PRO A 162 -3.79 -30.73 5.25
N VAL A 163 -4.19 -30.87 6.51
CA VAL A 163 -3.74 -31.97 7.37
C VAL A 163 -4.16 -33.28 6.68
N LYS A 164 -3.19 -34.13 6.37
CA LYS A 164 -3.51 -35.47 5.85
C LYS A 164 -4.39 -36.16 6.88
N PRO A 165 -5.54 -36.75 6.49
CA PRO A 165 -6.38 -37.48 7.42
C PRO A 165 -5.54 -38.57 8.08
N VAL A 166 -5.49 -38.57 9.42
CA VAL A 166 -4.89 -39.68 10.16
C VAL A 166 -5.75 -40.92 9.86
N ALA A 167 -5.14 -41.95 9.30
CA ALA A 167 -5.83 -43.19 9.07
C ALA A 167 -6.33 -43.73 10.43
N VAL A 168 -7.68 -43.79 10.61
CA VAL A 168 -8.24 -44.39 11.80
C VAL A 168 -7.99 -45.91 11.69
N PRO A 169 -7.33 -46.54 12.67
CA PRO A 169 -7.16 -47.98 12.65
C PRO A 169 -8.53 -48.64 12.58
N LYS A 170 -8.74 -49.56 11.63
CA LYS A 170 -9.92 -50.40 11.64
C LYS A 170 -9.84 -51.28 12.87
N ILE A 171 -10.83 -51.15 13.77
CA ILE A 171 -11.03 -52.03 14.92
C ILE A 171 -11.59 -53.37 14.39
#